data_73f8569a634951bde5c98cd7dac0c7e8
#
_entry.id   73f8569a634951bde5c98cd7dac0c7e8
#
_cell.length_a   1.000
_cell.length_b   1.000
_cell.length_c   1.000
_cell.angle_alpha   90.00
_cell.angle_beta   90.00
_cell.angle_gamma   90.00
#
_symmetry.space_group_name_H-M   'P 1'
#
loop_
_entity.id
_entity.type
_entity.pdbx_description
1 polymer ?
#
loop_
_entity_poly.entity_id
_entity_poly.type
_entity_poly.pdbx_seq_one_letter_code
_entity_poly.pdbx_strand_id
1 'polypeptide(L)'
;TLLVVPGFSLGTLLWWSRRQQPIPGRRTRLAWRIAISLSLLLTVSSNPHRSLSWIVPDSVKPMVFSSPIRQWEHGRDARQVLNLIPKDASVSANTPLVPLIARREVAVRYPKSLHYLDRNKNKLAVDWIAVDLDWLERYSVAFRGDWRALKRIKQELPRQMDAYRVQAIENGIAVLQRDGPQKLALERQLRERLATPMAPDPSQPSNNKP
;
A
#
# COMPACT_ATOMS: atom_id res chain seq x y z
N THR A 1 13.70 -15.28 6.07
CA THR A 1 13.92 -15.25 4.59
C THR A 1 14.87 -14.13 4.17
N LEU A 2 14.95 -13.00 4.87
CA LEU A 2 15.80 -11.84 4.54
C LEU A 2 17.31 -12.09 4.67
N LEU A 3 17.73 -13.05 5.49
CA LEU A 3 19.16 -13.38 5.71
C LEU A 3 19.70 -14.47 4.76
N VAL A 4 18.83 -15.22 4.10
CA VAL A 4 19.22 -16.32 3.21
C VAL A 4 19.85 -15.80 1.91
N VAL A 5 19.29 -14.73 1.35
CA VAL A 5 19.77 -14.16 0.08
C VAL A 5 21.18 -13.58 0.18
N PRO A 6 21.51 -12.72 1.17
CA PRO A 6 22.89 -12.26 1.38
C PRO A 6 23.88 -13.38 1.69
N GLY A 7 23.47 -14.37 2.49
CA GLY A 7 24.29 -15.54 2.80
C GLY A 7 24.62 -16.38 1.58
N PHE A 8 23.65 -16.62 0.72
CA PHE A 8 23.84 -17.36 -0.54
C PHE A 8 24.74 -16.58 -1.53
N SER A 9 24.55 -15.26 -1.63
CA SER A 9 25.38 -14.42 -2.49
C SER A 9 26.84 -14.35 -2.01
N LEU A 10 27.05 -14.19 -0.70
CA LEU A 10 28.39 -14.20 -0.10
C LEU A 10 29.06 -15.57 -0.23
N GLY A 11 28.31 -16.65 0.02
CA GLY A 11 28.80 -18.03 -0.15
C GLY A 11 29.25 -18.32 -1.58
N THR A 12 28.47 -17.90 -2.58
CA THR A 12 28.82 -18.04 -3.99
C THR A 12 30.03 -17.21 -4.39
N LEU A 13 30.14 -15.97 -3.88
CA LEU A 13 31.31 -15.09 -4.13
C LEU A 13 32.57 -15.68 -3.51
N LEU A 14 32.50 -16.14 -2.23
CA LEU A 14 33.64 -16.75 -1.53
C LEU A 14 34.07 -18.09 -2.19
N TRP A 15 33.11 -18.90 -2.60
CA TRP A 15 33.40 -20.15 -3.31
C TRP A 15 34.05 -19.87 -4.68
N TRP A 16 33.61 -18.84 -5.39
CA TRP A 16 34.18 -18.41 -6.67
C TRP A 16 35.59 -17.82 -6.53
N SER A 17 35.83 -16.98 -5.50
CA SER A 17 37.10 -16.34 -5.26
C SER A 17 38.22 -17.34 -4.87
N ARG A 18 37.83 -18.49 -4.27
CA ARG A 18 38.79 -19.56 -3.91
C ARG A 18 39.16 -20.49 -5.05
N ARG A 19 38.48 -20.42 -6.19
CA ARG A 19 38.81 -21.24 -7.36
C ARG A 19 39.97 -20.62 -8.14
N GLN A 20 41.12 -21.29 -8.10
CA GLN A 20 42.29 -20.96 -8.93
C GLN A 20 42.15 -21.46 -10.40
N GLN A 21 40.97 -21.78 -10.84
CA GLN A 21 40.74 -22.31 -12.21
C GLN A 21 40.56 -21.16 -13.21
N PRO A 22 41.03 -21.35 -14.48
CA PRO A 22 40.92 -20.34 -15.51
C PRO A 22 39.46 -20.01 -15.79
N ILE A 23 39.24 -18.76 -16.23
CA ILE A 23 37.93 -18.20 -16.57
C ILE A 23 37.15 -19.18 -17.46
N PRO A 24 35.91 -19.56 -17.11
CA PRO A 24 35.14 -20.53 -17.85
C PRO A 24 35.01 -20.15 -19.33
N GLY A 25 34.99 -21.17 -20.19
CA GLY A 25 34.91 -21.01 -21.64
C GLY A 25 33.73 -20.16 -22.09
N ARG A 26 33.76 -19.70 -23.34
CA ARG A 26 32.74 -18.78 -23.91
C ARG A 26 31.29 -19.31 -23.71
N ARG A 27 31.07 -20.59 -23.81
CA ARG A 27 29.75 -21.25 -23.63
C ARG A 27 29.25 -21.11 -22.18
N THR A 28 30.11 -21.33 -21.20
CA THR A 28 29.77 -21.20 -19.77
C THR A 28 29.45 -19.76 -19.39
N ARG A 29 30.24 -18.78 -19.91
CA ARG A 29 29.95 -17.35 -19.71
C ARG A 29 28.62 -16.94 -20.33
N LEU A 30 28.27 -17.46 -21.51
CA LEU A 30 27.00 -17.20 -22.16
C LEU A 30 25.84 -17.80 -21.35
N ALA A 31 25.97 -19.03 -20.88
CA ALA A 31 24.96 -19.68 -20.03
C ALA A 31 24.69 -18.89 -18.74
N TRP A 32 25.74 -18.41 -18.08
CA TRP A 32 25.60 -17.56 -16.89
C TRP A 32 24.92 -16.21 -17.20
N ARG A 33 25.27 -15.57 -18.31
CA ARG A 33 24.59 -14.32 -18.71
C ARG A 33 23.11 -14.54 -18.97
N ILE A 34 22.76 -15.62 -19.66
CA ILE A 34 21.35 -16.00 -19.91
C ILE A 34 20.62 -16.28 -18.59
N ALA A 35 21.23 -17.06 -17.69
CA ALA A 35 20.63 -17.40 -16.40
C ALA A 35 20.39 -16.14 -15.53
N ILE A 36 21.36 -15.23 -15.46
CA ILE A 36 21.22 -13.97 -14.71
C ILE A 36 20.15 -13.08 -15.35
N SER A 37 20.17 -12.93 -16.69
CA SER A 37 19.19 -12.13 -17.39
C SER A 37 17.77 -12.67 -17.21
N LEU A 38 17.60 -13.99 -17.28
CA LEU A 38 16.33 -14.66 -17.06
C LEU A 38 15.86 -14.52 -15.61
N SER A 39 16.76 -14.65 -14.64
CA SER A 39 16.46 -14.44 -13.22
C SER A 39 16.02 -13.00 -12.94
N LEU A 40 16.71 -12.01 -13.51
CA LEU A 40 16.31 -10.60 -13.41
C LEU A 40 14.95 -10.36 -14.05
N LEU A 41 14.71 -10.89 -15.25
CA LEU A 41 13.43 -10.77 -15.94
C LEU A 41 12.29 -11.39 -15.10
N LEU A 42 12.50 -12.59 -14.57
CA LEU A 42 11.54 -13.25 -13.69
C LEU A 42 11.30 -12.47 -12.41
N THR A 43 12.34 -11.89 -11.80
CA THR A 43 12.22 -11.08 -10.59
C THR A 43 11.43 -9.81 -10.85
N VAL A 44 11.66 -9.13 -11.96
CA VAL A 44 10.91 -7.93 -12.35
C VAL A 44 9.46 -8.27 -12.74
N SER A 45 9.24 -9.40 -13.41
CA SER A 45 7.89 -9.79 -13.86
C SER A 45 7.03 -10.42 -12.77
N SER A 46 7.61 -11.04 -11.74
CA SER A 46 6.91 -11.82 -10.71
C SER A 46 7.03 -11.22 -9.31
N ASN A 47 6.93 -9.89 -9.17
CA ASN A 47 7.11 -9.25 -7.87
C ASN A 47 6.03 -9.66 -6.86
N PRO A 48 6.38 -10.42 -5.79
CA PRO A 48 5.43 -10.90 -4.81
C PRO A 48 4.85 -9.79 -3.91
N HIS A 49 5.39 -8.57 -4.00
CA HIS A 49 4.96 -7.43 -3.19
C HIS A 49 3.93 -6.52 -3.87
N ARG A 50 3.30 -6.95 -4.96
CA ARG A 50 2.24 -6.23 -5.69
C ARG A 50 2.63 -4.85 -6.21
N SER A 51 3.90 -4.52 -6.32
CA SER A 51 4.29 -3.14 -6.60
C SER A 51 4.93 -2.90 -7.96
N LEU A 52 5.31 -3.92 -8.71
CA LEU A 52 6.01 -3.74 -10.00
C LEU A 52 5.75 -4.88 -11.00
N SER A 53 4.63 -5.61 -10.89
CA SER A 53 4.32 -6.64 -11.87
C SER A 53 3.80 -6.02 -13.16
N TRP A 54 4.52 -6.22 -14.27
CA TRP A 54 4.10 -5.78 -15.59
C TRP A 54 3.15 -6.76 -16.26
N ILE A 55 3.21 -8.03 -15.89
CA ILE A 55 2.57 -9.13 -16.62
C ILE A 55 1.68 -9.97 -15.70
N VAL A 56 2.10 -10.16 -14.45
CA VAL A 56 1.40 -11.05 -13.52
C VAL A 56 0.33 -10.27 -12.74
N PRO A 57 -0.96 -10.64 -12.81
CA PRO A 57 -2.00 -10.01 -12.01
C PRO A 57 -1.81 -10.30 -10.52
N ASP A 58 -2.22 -9.36 -9.67
CA ASP A 58 -2.19 -9.50 -8.21
C ASP A 58 -3.15 -10.59 -7.72
N SER A 59 -4.21 -10.83 -8.48
CA SER A 59 -5.14 -11.95 -8.34
C SER A 59 -5.66 -12.37 -9.70
N VAL A 60 -5.90 -13.67 -9.87
CA VAL A 60 -6.40 -14.25 -11.13
C VAL A 60 -7.92 -14.38 -11.11
N LYS A 61 -8.50 -14.70 -9.93
CA LYS A 61 -9.96 -14.88 -9.75
C LYS A 61 -10.40 -14.26 -8.42
N PRO A 62 -11.09 -13.12 -8.43
CA PRO A 62 -11.30 -12.21 -9.55
C PRO A 62 -9.99 -11.56 -10.02
N MET A 63 -9.93 -11.17 -11.28
CA MET A 63 -8.71 -10.58 -11.82
C MET A 63 -8.49 -9.16 -11.24
N VAL A 64 -7.37 -8.98 -10.55
CA VAL A 64 -6.91 -7.68 -10.06
C VAL A 64 -5.52 -7.44 -10.60
N PHE A 65 -5.39 -6.37 -11.37
CA PHE A 65 -4.12 -5.95 -11.94
C PHE A 65 -4.00 -4.42 -11.88
N SER A 66 -2.86 -3.94 -11.42
CA SER A 66 -2.51 -2.52 -11.48
C SER A 66 -1.17 -2.36 -12.18
N SER A 67 -1.17 -1.69 -13.35
CA SER A 67 0.07 -1.44 -14.06
C SER A 67 1.04 -0.60 -13.24
N PRO A 68 2.37 -0.75 -13.40
CA PRO A 68 3.36 0.08 -12.71
C PRO A 68 3.19 1.57 -12.94
N ILE A 69 2.79 1.97 -14.15
CA ILE A 69 2.54 3.37 -14.49
C ILE A 69 1.41 3.93 -13.61
N ARG A 70 0.29 3.21 -13.54
CA ARG A 70 -0.85 3.61 -12.70
C ARG A 70 -0.51 3.65 -11.22
N GLN A 71 0.36 2.74 -10.76
CA GLN A 71 0.84 2.77 -9.37
C GLN A 71 1.74 3.98 -9.10
N TRP A 72 2.56 4.39 -10.06
CA TRP A 72 3.40 5.59 -9.93
C TRP A 72 2.57 6.87 -9.93
N GLU A 73 1.57 6.97 -10.80
CA GLU A 73 0.62 8.08 -10.82
C GLU A 73 -0.11 8.18 -9.49
N HIS A 74 -0.70 7.08 -9.03
CA HIS A 74 -1.37 7.02 -7.72
C HIS A 74 -0.43 7.38 -6.57
N GLY A 75 0.81 6.90 -6.59
CA GLY A 75 1.83 7.24 -5.60
C GLY A 75 2.27 8.70 -5.64
N ARG A 76 2.24 9.35 -6.81
CA ARG A 76 2.47 10.79 -6.96
C ARG A 76 1.33 11.59 -6.36
N ASP A 77 0.10 11.24 -6.69
CA ASP A 77 -1.10 11.90 -6.21
C ASP A 77 -1.22 11.75 -4.68
N ALA A 78 -0.92 10.55 -4.15
CA ALA A 78 -0.85 10.32 -2.72
C ALA A 78 0.16 11.27 -2.02
N ARG A 79 1.36 11.43 -2.57
CA ARG A 79 2.34 12.37 -2.02
C ARG A 79 1.87 13.81 -2.09
N GLN A 80 1.22 14.20 -3.18
CA GLN A 80 0.68 15.56 -3.35
C GLN A 80 -0.36 15.86 -2.27
N VAL A 81 -1.31 14.98 -2.05
CA VAL A 81 -2.34 15.13 -1.01
C VAL A 81 -1.74 15.09 0.40
N LEU A 82 -0.80 14.16 0.66
CA LEU A 82 -0.15 14.05 1.97
C LEU A 82 0.79 15.21 2.29
N ASN A 83 1.26 15.96 1.30
CA ASN A 83 2.06 17.18 1.51
C ASN A 83 1.25 18.34 2.16
N LEU A 84 -0.08 18.27 2.13
CA LEU A 84 -0.93 19.22 2.85
C LEU A 84 -0.84 19.05 4.37
N ILE A 85 -0.39 17.89 4.83
CA ILE A 85 -0.26 17.58 6.24
C ILE A 85 1.09 18.11 6.75
N PRO A 86 1.15 18.97 7.77
CA PRO A 86 2.40 19.47 8.35
C PRO A 86 3.31 18.30 8.78
N LYS A 87 4.63 18.48 8.68
CA LYS A 87 5.60 17.39 8.92
C LYS A 87 5.61 16.90 10.37
N ASP A 88 5.33 17.76 11.29
CA ASP A 88 5.27 17.56 12.74
C ASP A 88 3.90 17.07 13.24
N ALA A 89 2.86 17.13 12.39
CA ALA A 89 1.53 16.67 12.74
C ALA A 89 1.45 15.15 12.91
N SER A 90 0.65 14.72 13.89
CA SER A 90 0.32 13.32 14.10
C SER A 90 -0.73 12.83 13.09
N VAL A 91 -0.51 11.65 12.51
CA VAL A 91 -1.34 11.12 11.41
C VAL A 91 -1.77 9.69 11.66
N SER A 92 -3.07 9.43 11.44
CA SER A 92 -3.59 8.07 11.31
C SER A 92 -3.87 7.76 9.85
N ALA A 93 -3.17 6.77 9.26
CA ALA A 93 -3.33 6.42 7.86
C ALA A 93 -3.62 4.94 7.64
N ASN A 94 -4.36 4.62 6.58
CA ASN A 94 -4.57 3.23 6.20
C ASN A 94 -3.30 2.63 5.55
N THR A 95 -3.25 1.30 5.51
CA THR A 95 -2.05 0.54 5.18
C THR A 95 -1.31 0.99 3.92
N PRO A 96 -1.96 1.31 2.79
CA PRO A 96 -1.28 1.75 1.58
C PRO A 96 -0.50 3.06 1.75
N LEU A 97 -0.97 3.96 2.61
CA LEU A 97 -0.36 5.27 2.82
C LEU A 97 0.74 5.29 3.91
N VAL A 98 0.76 4.27 4.79
CA VAL A 98 1.73 4.21 5.91
C VAL A 98 3.19 4.39 5.47
N PRO A 99 3.68 3.75 4.40
CA PRO A 99 5.07 3.95 3.96
C PRO A 99 5.40 5.39 3.60
N LEU A 100 4.41 6.16 3.10
CA LEU A 100 4.61 7.55 2.68
C LEU A 100 4.68 8.52 3.86
N ILE A 101 4.12 8.13 5.01
CA ILE A 101 4.11 8.94 6.23
C ILE A 101 5.07 8.44 7.32
N ALA A 102 5.79 7.34 7.09
CA ALA A 102 6.64 6.66 8.09
C ALA A 102 7.78 7.50 8.68
N ARG A 103 8.12 8.65 8.06
CA ARG A 103 9.14 9.58 8.56
C ARG A 103 8.64 10.55 9.63
N ARG A 104 7.35 10.52 9.98
CA ARG A 104 6.74 11.38 10.98
C ARG A 104 6.99 10.83 12.39
N GLU A 105 7.04 11.71 13.37
CA GLU A 105 7.22 11.30 14.77
C GLU A 105 6.06 10.42 15.24
N VAL A 106 4.83 10.77 14.82
CA VAL A 106 3.63 10.01 15.18
C VAL A 106 2.89 9.60 13.91
N ALA A 107 2.94 8.32 13.60
CA ALA A 107 2.17 7.68 12.54
C ALA A 107 1.47 6.43 13.09
N VAL A 108 0.15 6.43 13.11
CA VAL A 108 -0.66 5.29 13.58
C VAL A 108 -1.50 4.72 12.45
N ARG A 109 -1.97 3.47 12.62
CA ARG A 109 -2.70 2.78 11.56
C ARG A 109 -4.21 2.97 11.68
N TYR A 110 -4.80 3.58 10.66
CA TYR A 110 -6.26 3.71 10.51
C TYR A 110 -6.88 2.44 9.88
N PRO A 111 -8.07 1.99 10.26
CA PRO A 111 -8.96 2.49 11.30
C PRO A 111 -8.67 1.91 12.69
N LYS A 112 -7.51 1.27 12.88
CA LYS A 112 -7.18 0.57 14.13
C LYS A 112 -7.09 1.51 15.32
N SER A 113 -6.52 2.71 15.12
CA SER A 113 -6.38 3.71 16.17
C SER A 113 -6.47 5.13 15.62
N LEU A 114 -7.11 6.00 16.38
CA LEU A 114 -7.10 7.47 16.23
C LEU A 114 -6.37 8.13 17.39
N HIS A 115 -5.75 7.34 18.25
CA HIS A 115 -5.04 7.83 19.41
C HIS A 115 -3.66 7.24 19.47
N TYR A 116 -2.75 7.99 20.07
CA TYR A 116 -1.39 7.55 20.41
C TYR A 116 -1.07 7.94 21.85
N LEU A 117 0.00 7.39 22.38
CA LEU A 117 0.54 7.77 23.68
C LEU A 117 1.71 8.72 23.44
N ASP A 118 1.70 9.88 24.09
CA ASP A 118 2.82 10.79 24.11
C ASP A 118 3.96 10.24 24.99
N ARG A 119 5.07 11.00 25.08
CA ARG A 119 6.22 10.63 25.94
C ARG A 119 5.86 10.51 27.42
N ASN A 120 4.81 11.22 27.84
CA ASN A 120 4.30 11.22 29.21
C ASN A 120 3.20 10.16 29.42
N LYS A 121 2.97 9.29 28.44
CA LYS A 121 1.93 8.25 28.45
C LYS A 121 0.49 8.83 28.45
N ASN A 122 0.30 10.09 28.08
CA ASN A 122 -1.03 10.64 27.90
C ASN A 122 -1.60 10.17 26.58
N LYS A 123 -2.88 9.80 26.57
CA LYS A 123 -3.59 9.39 25.37
C LYS A 123 -4.07 10.61 24.60
N LEU A 124 -3.46 10.89 23.46
CA LEU A 124 -3.79 12.01 22.58
C LEU A 124 -4.46 11.52 21.30
N ALA A 125 -5.40 12.30 20.79
CA ALA A 125 -6.00 12.07 19.49
C ALA A 125 -5.05 12.59 18.39
N VAL A 126 -5.01 11.90 17.25
CA VAL A 126 -4.21 12.34 16.09
C VAL A 126 -4.79 13.63 15.48
N ASP A 127 -3.95 14.43 14.85
CA ASP A 127 -4.35 15.68 14.21
C ASP A 127 -4.95 15.46 12.82
N TRP A 128 -4.50 14.40 12.13
CA TRP A 128 -4.92 14.12 10.77
C TRP A 128 -5.28 12.64 10.55
N ILE A 129 -6.25 12.45 9.65
CA ILE A 129 -6.59 11.14 9.10
C ILE A 129 -6.28 11.16 7.61
N ALA A 130 -5.62 10.11 7.10
CA ALA A 130 -5.38 9.91 5.67
C ALA A 130 -5.90 8.54 5.24
N VAL A 131 -6.78 8.50 4.24
CA VAL A 131 -7.36 7.26 3.73
C VAL A 131 -7.23 7.18 2.21
N ASP A 132 -6.85 6.02 1.74
CA ASP A 132 -6.83 5.66 0.33
C ASP A 132 -7.98 4.66 0.09
N LEU A 133 -9.07 5.18 -0.43
CA LEU A 133 -10.25 4.38 -0.75
C LEU A 133 -10.11 3.67 -2.10
N ASP A 134 -9.46 4.31 -3.10
CA ASP A 134 -9.28 3.72 -4.43
C ASP A 134 -8.50 2.41 -4.36
N TRP A 135 -7.41 2.40 -3.59
CA TRP A 135 -6.65 1.18 -3.34
C TRP A 135 -7.51 0.09 -2.72
N LEU A 136 -8.20 0.42 -1.62
CA LEU A 136 -9.02 -0.56 -0.92
C LEU A 136 -10.18 -1.07 -1.77
N GLU A 137 -10.86 -0.21 -2.51
CA GLU A 137 -11.95 -0.60 -3.41
C GLU A 137 -11.47 -1.57 -4.49
N ARG A 138 -10.31 -1.29 -5.07
CA ARG A 138 -9.70 -2.14 -6.11
C ARG A 138 -9.30 -3.51 -5.59
N TYR A 139 -8.69 -3.58 -4.41
CA TYR A 139 -8.17 -4.82 -3.86
C TYR A 139 -9.18 -5.60 -3.03
N SER A 140 -10.22 -4.96 -2.52
CA SER A 140 -11.26 -5.59 -1.68
C SER A 140 -11.98 -6.75 -2.38
N VAL A 141 -12.09 -6.72 -3.70
CA VAL A 141 -12.76 -7.77 -4.50
C VAL A 141 -12.03 -9.11 -4.44
N ALA A 142 -10.71 -9.11 -4.22
CA ALA A 142 -9.88 -10.32 -4.20
C ALA A 142 -9.29 -10.62 -2.82
N PHE A 143 -9.14 -9.60 -1.97
CA PHE A 143 -8.40 -9.75 -0.72
C PHE A 143 -9.28 -9.40 0.49
N ARG A 144 -9.60 -10.44 1.27
CA ARG A 144 -10.46 -10.34 2.46
C ARG A 144 -9.97 -9.31 3.48
N GLY A 145 -8.64 -9.13 3.60
CA GLY A 145 -8.05 -8.13 4.50
C GLY A 145 -8.43 -6.71 4.11
N ASP A 146 -8.32 -6.40 2.80
CA ASP A 146 -8.65 -5.09 2.26
C ASP A 146 -10.18 -4.86 2.28
N TRP A 147 -10.98 -5.91 2.01
CA TRP A 147 -12.42 -5.86 2.14
C TRP A 147 -12.87 -5.51 3.58
N ARG A 148 -12.29 -6.16 4.59
CA ARG A 148 -12.60 -5.86 6.01
C ARG A 148 -12.16 -4.44 6.38
N ALA A 149 -11.01 -4.00 5.89
CA ALA A 149 -10.51 -2.65 6.14
C ALA A 149 -11.45 -1.61 5.52
N LEU A 150 -11.84 -1.80 4.25
CA LEU A 150 -12.79 -0.92 3.57
C LEU A 150 -14.14 -0.86 4.28
N LYS A 151 -14.70 -2.04 4.66
CA LYS A 151 -15.96 -2.12 5.41
C LYS A 151 -15.91 -1.30 6.69
N ARG A 152 -14.83 -1.47 7.47
CA ARG A 152 -14.66 -0.75 8.72
C ARG A 152 -14.51 0.77 8.48
N ILE A 153 -13.74 1.18 7.48
CA ILE A 153 -13.58 2.59 7.12
C ILE A 153 -14.94 3.20 6.73
N LYS A 154 -15.72 2.52 5.89
CA LYS A 154 -17.06 2.99 5.49
C LYS A 154 -18.05 3.13 6.68
N GLN A 155 -17.86 2.35 7.72
CA GLN A 155 -18.69 2.40 8.93
C GLN A 155 -18.22 3.48 9.93
N GLU A 156 -16.90 3.63 10.10
CA GLU A 156 -16.32 4.49 11.14
C GLU A 156 -16.06 5.91 10.67
N LEU A 157 -15.56 6.09 9.42
CA LEU A 157 -15.16 7.42 8.94
C LEU A 157 -16.31 8.44 8.91
N PRO A 158 -17.55 8.10 8.50
CA PRO A 158 -18.66 9.06 8.56
C PRO A 158 -18.95 9.61 9.96
N ARG A 159 -18.75 8.79 10.99
CA ARG A 159 -18.94 9.18 12.39
C ARG A 159 -17.84 10.13 12.90
N GLN A 160 -16.68 10.07 12.26
CA GLN A 160 -15.52 10.87 12.66
C GLN A 160 -15.49 12.21 11.92
N MET A 161 -16.27 12.35 10.84
CA MET A 161 -16.32 13.60 10.05
C MET A 161 -16.89 14.80 10.82
N ASP A 162 -17.48 14.60 11.99
CA ASP A 162 -17.89 15.71 12.85
C ASP A 162 -16.69 16.34 13.58
N ALA A 163 -15.70 15.54 13.98
CA ALA A 163 -14.48 15.99 14.62
C ALA A 163 -13.32 16.24 13.62
N TYR A 164 -13.35 15.55 12.47
CA TYR A 164 -12.31 15.65 11.44
C TYR A 164 -12.91 16.18 10.14
N ARG A 165 -12.47 17.34 9.70
CA ARG A 165 -12.97 18.01 8.49
C ARG A 165 -12.14 17.66 7.28
N VAL A 166 -12.79 17.35 6.16
CA VAL A 166 -12.12 16.99 4.90
C VAL A 166 -11.37 18.19 4.35
N GLN A 167 -10.06 18.04 4.13
CA GLN A 167 -9.21 19.11 3.61
C GLN A 167 -8.89 18.95 2.12
N ALA A 168 -8.74 17.71 1.66
CA ALA A 168 -8.56 17.41 0.24
C ALA A 168 -9.04 16.00 -0.08
N ILE A 169 -9.45 15.82 -1.34
CA ILE A 169 -9.74 14.52 -1.95
C ILE A 169 -9.15 14.54 -3.36
N GLU A 170 -8.31 13.57 -3.67
CA GLU A 170 -7.76 13.40 -5.02
C GLU A 170 -7.61 11.90 -5.32
N ASN A 171 -8.12 11.46 -6.45
CA ASN A 171 -8.04 10.07 -6.92
C ASN A 171 -8.38 9.02 -5.85
N GLY A 172 -9.38 9.30 -5.00
CA GLY A 172 -9.82 8.42 -3.93
C GLY A 172 -8.98 8.44 -2.66
N ILE A 173 -7.99 9.31 -2.61
CA ILE A 173 -7.20 9.57 -1.41
C ILE A 173 -7.82 10.79 -0.73
N ALA A 174 -8.22 10.66 0.53
CA ALA A 174 -8.79 11.75 1.31
C ALA A 174 -7.94 12.02 2.54
N VAL A 175 -7.76 13.31 2.85
CA VAL A 175 -7.13 13.76 4.10
C VAL A 175 -8.10 14.63 4.87
N LEU A 176 -8.18 14.36 6.18
CA LEU A 176 -9.05 15.07 7.12
C LEU A 176 -8.21 15.62 8.25
N GLN A 177 -8.55 16.83 8.70
CA GLN A 177 -7.90 17.52 9.80
C GLN A 177 -8.86 17.62 10.99
N ARG A 178 -8.38 17.35 12.18
CA ARG A 178 -9.14 17.56 13.42
C ARG A 178 -9.37 19.07 13.61
N ASP A 179 -10.62 19.43 13.90
CA ASP A 179 -11.05 20.82 14.10
C ASP A 179 -10.65 21.78 12.95
N GLY A 180 -10.46 21.22 11.74
CA GLY A 180 -10.09 21.97 10.55
C GLY A 180 -11.25 22.78 9.96
N PRO A 181 -10.98 23.64 8.96
CA PRO A 181 -12.03 24.40 8.29
C PRO A 181 -12.98 23.47 7.54
N GLN A 182 -14.27 23.79 7.62
CA GLN A 182 -15.30 23.01 6.97
C GLN A 182 -15.35 23.30 5.46
N LYS A 183 -15.30 22.25 4.65
CA LYS A 183 -15.41 22.31 3.19
C LYS A 183 -16.57 21.41 2.73
N LEU A 184 -17.77 21.95 2.77
CA LEU A 184 -19.02 21.20 2.54
C LEU A 184 -19.04 20.40 1.23
N ALA A 185 -18.46 20.94 0.15
CA ALA A 185 -18.40 20.25 -1.13
C ALA A 185 -17.56 18.95 -1.05
N LEU A 186 -16.39 19.01 -0.40
CA LEU A 186 -15.53 17.85 -0.21
C LEU A 186 -16.14 16.83 0.77
N GLU A 187 -16.79 17.32 1.83
CA GLU A 187 -17.48 16.44 2.78
C GLU A 187 -18.61 15.67 2.09
N ARG A 188 -19.39 16.35 1.24
CA ARG A 188 -20.45 15.70 0.43
C ARG A 188 -19.86 14.65 -0.49
N GLN A 189 -18.84 15.01 -1.25
CA GLN A 189 -18.14 14.10 -2.16
C GLN A 189 -17.62 12.85 -1.43
N LEU A 190 -17.02 13.01 -0.26
CA LEU A 190 -16.54 11.88 0.53
C LEU A 190 -17.69 11.01 1.04
N ARG A 191 -18.77 11.60 1.55
CA ARG A 191 -19.96 10.89 2.02
C ARG A 191 -20.61 10.07 0.89
N GLU A 192 -20.76 10.64 -0.28
CA GLU A 192 -21.30 9.96 -1.48
C GLU A 192 -20.43 8.74 -1.84
N ARG A 193 -19.10 8.90 -1.83
CA ARG A 193 -18.19 7.79 -2.09
C ARG A 193 -18.28 6.70 -1.02
N LEU A 194 -18.34 7.07 0.24
CA LEU A 194 -18.49 6.11 1.34
C LEU A 194 -19.83 5.34 1.30
N ALA A 195 -20.89 5.97 0.79
CA ALA A 195 -22.20 5.36 0.60
C ALA A 195 -22.27 4.35 -0.55
N THR A 196 -21.30 4.38 -1.48
CA THR A 196 -21.26 3.44 -2.62
C THR A 196 -21.23 1.98 -2.10
N PRO A 197 -22.07 1.08 -2.64
CA PRO A 197 -22.10 -0.32 -2.22
C PRO A 197 -20.73 -0.99 -2.37
N MET A 198 -20.44 -1.88 -1.45
CA MET A 198 -19.21 -2.68 -1.50
C MET A 198 -19.43 -3.94 -2.35
N ALA A 199 -18.35 -4.43 -2.95
CA ALA A 199 -18.33 -5.77 -3.51
C ALA A 199 -18.66 -6.83 -2.44
N PRO A 200 -19.23 -7.99 -2.82
CA PRO A 200 -19.48 -9.09 -1.88
C PRO A 200 -18.18 -9.55 -1.21
N ASP A 201 -18.30 -10.17 -0.03
CA ASP A 201 -17.15 -10.71 0.69
C ASP A 201 -16.45 -11.78 -0.18
N PRO A 202 -15.18 -11.61 -0.53
CA PRO A 202 -14.46 -12.56 -1.39
C PRO A 202 -14.26 -13.93 -0.75
N SER A 203 -14.57 -14.10 0.53
CA SER A 203 -14.54 -15.39 1.20
C SER A 203 -15.86 -16.15 1.16
N GLN A 204 -16.95 -15.51 0.73
CA GLN A 204 -18.22 -16.21 0.57
C GLN A 204 -18.26 -16.87 -0.81
N PRO A 205 -18.56 -18.17 -0.89
CA PRO A 205 -18.78 -18.80 -2.18
C PRO A 205 -19.89 -18.04 -2.91
N SER A 206 -19.66 -17.66 -4.17
CA SER A 206 -20.71 -17.06 -4.98
C SER A 206 -21.88 -18.05 -5.06
N ASN A 207 -23.02 -17.69 -4.50
CA ASN A 207 -24.25 -18.48 -4.56
C ASN A 207 -24.85 -18.56 -5.99
N ASN A 208 -24.10 -18.17 -7.00
CA ASN A 208 -24.45 -18.43 -8.40
C ASN A 208 -23.99 -19.85 -8.76
N LYS A 209 -24.75 -20.85 -8.29
CA LYS A 209 -24.89 -22.09 -9.05
C LYS A 209 -25.84 -21.78 -10.22
N PRO A 210 -25.45 -22.19 -11.46
CA PRO A 210 -26.33 -22.11 -12.60
C PRO A 210 -27.58 -22.96 -12.43
#